data_b674609e60f1f60e93a429b36023578a
#
_entry.id   b674609e60f1f60e93a429b36023578a
#
_cell.length_a   1.000
_cell.length_b   1.000
_cell.length_c   1.000
_cell.angle_alpha   90.00
_cell.angle_beta   90.00
_cell.angle_gamma   90.00
#
_symmetry.space_group_name_H-M   'P 1'
#
loop_
_entity.id
_entity.type
_entity.pdbx_description
1 polymer ?
#
loop_
_entity_poly.entity_id
_entity_poly.type
_entity_poly.pdbx_seq_one_letter_code
_entity_poly.pdbx_strand_id
1 'polypeptide(L)'
;MIKFGTGGWRAVIADEFTKENIRLLMAGLCRLMEKEGLSGAEICVGYDRRFLSKESAHWAAEVLVGYGFHPFVINRSSPTPLMMFSVKKRQEPYGIAVTASHNPAIYNGIKVFTAGGRDADQTVTARIEAEIAQLTPADVRSVDYDEALEKGLITEANPMNEYLDSILAAVDVDAIKKAALRIGFDPMYGVSWSSLSMLLTTCRCDLEVIHDRHDTLFGGKLPAPNVDTLKPLAALVLDKHCDLGIATDGDADRLGVIDNEGQFVSPNKLLVLLYYYLVKYRGWHGPCVRNNSTSHLLDRVAEGLGEKCYEVPVGFKWVSAKMTETDAVIGGESSGGMAVRGHISGKDGIYAAALLVEMLAVTGKSVSELFAEIARQYGDPQWAEADFRMTHDHKAALQERLFVRGETPDFGKAVARICRDDGCKVCFADGSWVICRFSGTEPLLRMAAEADTQDEAERYIRVWRDFLKL
;
A
#
# COMPACT_ATOMS: atom_id res chain seq x y z
N MET A 1 -4.02 14.81 -20.04
CA MET A 1 -5.41 14.60 -19.53
C MET A 1 -5.33 13.87 -18.20
N ILE A 2 -5.97 14.39 -17.17
CA ILE A 2 -5.94 13.79 -15.81
C ILE A 2 -6.64 12.44 -15.85
N LYS A 3 -5.91 11.36 -15.49
CA LYS A 3 -6.42 10.00 -15.42
C LYS A 3 -5.97 9.33 -14.14
N PHE A 4 -6.90 8.74 -13.40
CA PHE A 4 -6.60 8.01 -12.18
C PHE A 4 -6.09 6.60 -12.50
N GLY A 5 -4.97 6.26 -11.87
CA GLY A 5 -4.46 4.88 -11.81
C GLY A 5 -5.04 4.11 -10.61
N THR A 6 -4.44 2.95 -10.32
CA THR A 6 -4.87 2.06 -9.21
C THR A 6 -4.69 2.69 -7.81
N GLY A 7 -3.84 3.71 -7.67
CA GLY A 7 -3.51 4.33 -6.38
C GLY A 7 -3.52 5.85 -6.43
N GLY A 8 -4.46 6.46 -7.18
CA GLY A 8 -4.58 7.90 -7.35
C GLY A 8 -4.10 8.39 -8.71
N TRP A 9 -4.20 9.70 -8.95
CA TRP A 9 -3.56 10.37 -10.07
C TRP A 9 -2.09 10.62 -9.74
N ARG A 10 -1.18 10.25 -10.64
CA ARG A 10 0.27 10.47 -10.49
C ARG A 10 0.82 11.02 -11.79
N ALA A 11 1.67 12.04 -11.67
CA ALA A 11 2.24 12.72 -12.83
C ALA A 11 3.64 13.25 -12.53
N VAL A 12 4.40 13.54 -13.59
CA VAL A 12 5.73 14.15 -13.48
C VAL A 12 5.58 15.62 -13.07
N ILE A 13 6.35 16.02 -12.06
CA ILE A 13 6.36 17.41 -11.55
C ILE A 13 6.81 18.36 -12.66
N ALA A 14 6.09 19.47 -12.80
CA ALA A 14 6.26 20.52 -13.82
C ALA A 14 5.93 20.09 -15.27
N ASP A 15 5.51 18.87 -15.50
CA ASP A 15 4.93 18.42 -16.77
C ASP A 15 3.39 18.36 -16.64
N GLU A 16 2.84 17.28 -16.13
CA GLU A 16 1.39 17.18 -15.86
C GLU A 16 1.03 17.50 -14.40
N PHE A 17 1.92 17.27 -13.42
CA PHE A 17 1.71 17.67 -12.03
C PHE A 17 2.00 19.17 -11.86
N THR A 18 1.01 20.00 -12.17
CA THR A 18 1.05 21.46 -12.14
C THR A 18 -0.06 22.01 -11.24
N LYS A 19 0.12 23.25 -10.75
CA LYS A 19 -0.91 23.97 -9.96
C LYS A 19 -2.26 24.00 -10.70
N GLU A 20 -2.23 24.24 -12.01
CA GLU A 20 -3.44 24.28 -12.83
C GLU A 20 -4.17 22.93 -12.86
N ASN A 21 -3.46 21.84 -13.13
CA ASN A 21 -4.06 20.51 -13.17
C ASN A 21 -4.55 20.03 -11.79
N ILE A 22 -3.82 20.36 -10.71
CA ILE A 22 -4.25 20.08 -9.33
C ILE A 22 -5.58 20.80 -9.02
N ARG A 23 -5.65 22.10 -9.33
CA ARG A 23 -6.87 22.89 -9.12
C ARG A 23 -8.02 22.37 -9.97
N LEU A 24 -7.77 21.97 -11.21
CA LEU A 24 -8.77 21.39 -12.10
C LEU A 24 -9.31 20.06 -11.58
N LEU A 25 -8.41 19.19 -11.09
CA LEU A 25 -8.80 17.92 -10.44
C LEU A 25 -9.68 18.19 -9.22
N MET A 26 -9.26 19.12 -8.37
CA MET A 26 -10.02 19.48 -7.16
C MET A 26 -11.37 20.09 -7.48
N ALA A 27 -11.47 20.93 -8.52
CA ALA A 27 -12.75 21.46 -8.98
C ALA A 27 -13.69 20.35 -9.48
N GLY A 28 -13.15 19.34 -10.18
CA GLY A 28 -13.92 18.16 -10.58
C GLY A 28 -14.46 17.37 -9.38
N LEU A 29 -13.64 17.15 -8.36
CA LEU A 29 -14.07 16.52 -7.11
C LEU A 29 -15.14 17.35 -6.40
N CYS A 30 -14.94 18.68 -6.28
CA CYS A 30 -15.92 19.58 -5.67
C CYS A 30 -17.27 19.51 -6.38
N ARG A 31 -17.30 19.52 -7.71
CA ARG A 31 -18.56 19.39 -8.48
C ARG A 31 -19.24 18.04 -8.25
N LEU A 32 -18.46 16.97 -8.14
CA LEU A 32 -19.01 15.67 -7.77
C LEU A 32 -19.66 15.72 -6.40
N MET A 33 -18.99 16.30 -5.40
CA MET A 33 -19.51 16.44 -4.03
C MET A 33 -20.75 17.34 -3.97
N GLU A 34 -20.80 18.44 -4.76
CA GLU A 34 -22.00 19.27 -4.88
C GLU A 34 -23.21 18.44 -5.41
N LYS A 35 -22.98 17.60 -6.43
CA LYS A 35 -24.02 16.70 -7.00
C LYS A 35 -24.48 15.62 -6.03
N GLU A 36 -23.62 15.22 -5.09
CA GLU A 36 -23.93 14.28 -4.02
C GLU A 36 -24.62 14.94 -2.81
N GLY A 37 -24.83 16.27 -2.85
CA GLY A 37 -25.47 17.00 -1.77
C GLY A 37 -24.59 17.22 -0.55
N LEU A 38 -23.27 17.19 -0.69
CA LEU A 38 -22.28 17.29 0.39
C LEU A 38 -21.79 18.72 0.64
N SER A 39 -22.51 19.74 0.19
CA SER A 39 -22.12 21.16 0.39
C SER A 39 -21.84 21.46 1.85
N GLY A 40 -20.73 22.16 2.13
CA GLY A 40 -20.30 22.49 3.48
C GLY A 40 -19.63 21.35 4.25
N ALA A 41 -19.40 20.19 3.62
CA ALA A 41 -18.70 19.09 4.28
C ALA A 41 -17.25 19.44 4.63
N GLU A 42 -16.77 18.87 5.72
CA GLU A 42 -15.35 18.88 6.09
C GLU A 42 -14.58 17.85 5.28
N ILE A 43 -13.37 18.20 4.82
CA ILE A 43 -12.54 17.36 3.95
C ILE A 43 -11.11 17.36 4.47
N CYS A 44 -10.60 16.20 4.87
CA CYS A 44 -9.21 16.04 5.27
C CYS A 44 -8.28 16.21 4.08
N VAL A 45 -7.24 17.04 4.23
CA VAL A 45 -6.18 17.25 3.25
C VAL A 45 -4.84 17.07 3.93
N GLY A 46 -4.05 16.14 3.42
CA GLY A 46 -2.70 15.91 3.93
C GLY A 46 -1.69 15.71 2.80
N TYR A 47 -0.41 15.59 3.14
CA TYR A 47 0.68 15.52 2.17
C TYR A 47 1.90 14.76 2.71
N ASP A 48 2.70 14.21 1.80
CA ASP A 48 3.96 13.52 2.10
C ASP A 48 5.18 14.47 2.05
N ARG A 49 6.40 13.91 2.03
CA ARG A 49 7.67 14.66 1.99
C ARG A 49 8.16 15.01 0.58
N ARG A 50 7.39 14.74 -0.48
CA ARG A 50 7.79 15.04 -1.85
C ARG A 50 7.85 16.55 -2.10
N PHE A 51 8.67 16.92 -3.10
CA PHE A 51 8.72 18.30 -3.56
C PHE A 51 7.34 18.78 -4.00
N LEU A 52 6.97 20.00 -3.60
CA LEU A 52 5.67 20.65 -3.82
C LEU A 52 4.46 19.95 -3.15
N SER A 53 4.63 18.94 -2.29
CA SER A 53 3.47 18.29 -1.66
C SER A 53 2.70 19.23 -0.74
N LYS A 54 3.38 20.05 0.06
CA LYS A 54 2.76 21.05 0.93
C LYS A 54 1.98 22.09 0.13
N GLU A 55 2.63 22.70 -0.84
CA GLU A 55 2.03 23.73 -1.70
C GLU A 55 0.81 23.17 -2.45
N SER A 56 0.91 21.94 -2.91
CA SER A 56 -0.21 21.26 -3.60
C SER A 56 -1.39 20.98 -2.68
N ALA A 57 -1.14 20.65 -1.42
CA ALA A 57 -2.20 20.52 -0.41
C ALA A 57 -2.90 21.88 -0.13
N HIS A 58 -2.11 22.97 -0.09
CA HIS A 58 -2.68 24.31 0.03
C HIS A 58 -3.53 24.68 -1.20
N TRP A 59 -3.04 24.40 -2.42
CA TRP A 59 -3.82 24.63 -3.65
C TRP A 59 -5.11 23.80 -3.70
N ALA A 60 -5.08 22.59 -3.17
CA ALA A 60 -6.28 21.77 -3.03
C ALA A 60 -7.29 22.40 -2.06
N ALA A 61 -6.82 22.87 -0.90
CA ALA A 61 -7.64 23.55 0.11
C ALA A 61 -8.23 24.86 -0.41
N GLU A 62 -7.47 25.66 -1.16
CA GLU A 62 -7.95 26.89 -1.82
C GLU A 62 -9.18 26.63 -2.70
N VAL A 63 -9.17 25.54 -3.46
CA VAL A 63 -10.30 25.17 -4.32
C VAL A 63 -11.47 24.65 -3.49
N LEU A 64 -11.23 23.81 -2.49
CA LEU A 64 -12.30 23.33 -1.60
C LEU A 64 -13.06 24.51 -0.98
N VAL A 65 -12.34 25.50 -0.44
CA VAL A 65 -12.98 26.74 0.11
C VAL A 65 -13.73 27.50 -0.97
N GLY A 66 -13.16 27.63 -2.18
CA GLY A 66 -13.82 28.32 -3.31
C GLY A 66 -15.15 27.69 -3.73
N TYR A 67 -15.37 26.41 -3.40
CA TYR A 67 -16.63 25.67 -3.61
C TYR A 67 -17.48 25.55 -2.33
N GLY A 68 -17.07 26.19 -1.22
CA GLY A 68 -17.83 26.23 0.03
C GLY A 68 -17.68 24.97 0.91
N PHE A 69 -16.62 24.19 0.72
CA PHE A 69 -16.23 23.09 1.61
C PHE A 69 -15.30 23.60 2.71
N HIS A 70 -15.13 22.82 3.78
CA HIS A 70 -14.27 23.15 4.92
C HIS A 70 -13.04 22.22 4.97
N PRO A 71 -11.87 22.61 4.44
CA PRO A 71 -10.67 21.82 4.52
C PRO A 71 -10.17 21.68 5.96
N PHE A 72 -9.94 20.42 6.40
CA PHE A 72 -9.14 20.09 7.57
C PHE A 72 -7.74 19.71 7.09
N VAL A 73 -6.80 20.66 7.15
CA VAL A 73 -5.45 20.49 6.63
C VAL A 73 -4.52 19.97 7.73
N ILE A 74 -3.85 18.84 7.47
CA ILE A 74 -2.82 18.33 8.36
C ILE A 74 -1.57 19.19 8.18
N ASN A 75 -1.17 19.92 9.22
CA ASN A 75 -0.18 21.01 9.17
C ASN A 75 1.29 20.54 9.06
N ARG A 76 1.52 19.25 8.81
CA ARG A 76 2.85 18.65 8.54
C ARG A 76 2.76 17.49 7.59
N SER A 77 3.91 17.14 6.97
CA SER A 77 3.99 15.91 6.19
C SER A 77 3.66 14.70 7.07
N SER A 78 2.78 13.85 6.58
CA SER A 78 2.14 12.81 7.38
C SER A 78 1.93 11.52 6.58
N PRO A 79 1.87 10.37 7.26
CA PRO A 79 1.57 9.10 6.62
C PRO A 79 0.19 9.08 5.97
N THR A 80 0.09 8.46 4.79
CA THR A 80 -1.19 8.19 4.13
C THR A 80 -2.20 7.50 5.08
N PRO A 81 -1.82 6.47 5.86
CA PRO A 81 -2.74 5.85 6.82
C PRO A 81 -3.27 6.82 7.90
N LEU A 82 -2.50 7.81 8.34
CA LEU A 82 -3.00 8.85 9.26
C LEU A 82 -4.12 9.68 8.62
N MET A 83 -3.98 10.02 7.33
CA MET A 83 -5.03 10.75 6.60
C MET A 83 -6.30 9.90 6.49
N MET A 84 -6.16 8.62 6.13
CA MET A 84 -7.29 7.67 6.09
C MET A 84 -7.95 7.49 7.47
N PHE A 85 -7.15 7.42 8.53
CA PHE A 85 -7.64 7.38 9.91
C PHE A 85 -8.44 8.64 10.25
N SER A 86 -7.95 9.83 9.87
CA SER A 86 -8.65 11.10 10.10
C SER A 86 -9.99 11.14 9.39
N VAL A 87 -10.05 10.75 8.12
CA VAL A 87 -11.31 10.65 7.35
C VAL A 87 -12.30 9.72 8.04
N LYS A 88 -11.86 8.53 8.49
CA LYS A 88 -12.71 7.58 9.20
C LYS A 88 -13.19 8.13 10.53
N LYS A 89 -12.30 8.67 11.35
CA LYS A 89 -12.60 9.16 12.70
C LYS A 89 -13.53 10.35 12.70
N ARG A 90 -13.33 11.27 11.77
CA ARG A 90 -14.12 12.51 11.60
C ARG A 90 -15.41 12.28 10.79
N GLN A 91 -15.60 11.04 10.28
CA GLN A 91 -16.74 10.66 9.44
C GLN A 91 -16.89 11.54 8.18
N GLU A 92 -15.76 11.97 7.63
CA GLU A 92 -15.73 12.80 6.44
C GLU A 92 -16.12 11.97 5.19
N PRO A 93 -16.85 12.57 4.24
CA PRO A 93 -17.27 11.88 3.03
C PRO A 93 -16.11 11.60 2.07
N TYR A 94 -15.11 12.49 2.05
CA TYR A 94 -13.92 12.41 1.24
C TYR A 94 -12.68 12.89 2.00
N GLY A 95 -11.51 12.49 1.52
CA GLY A 95 -10.22 13.02 1.97
C GLY A 95 -9.19 12.98 0.84
N ILE A 96 -8.13 13.75 1.00
CA ILE A 96 -7.10 13.96 -0.03
C ILE A 96 -5.72 13.70 0.58
N ALA A 97 -4.90 12.94 -0.12
CA ALA A 97 -3.47 12.86 0.16
C ALA A 97 -2.66 13.30 -1.06
N VAL A 98 -1.80 14.28 -0.89
CA VAL A 98 -0.81 14.66 -1.90
C VAL A 98 0.41 13.78 -1.74
N THR A 99 0.54 12.79 -2.62
CA THR A 99 1.61 11.78 -2.60
C THR A 99 1.69 11.02 -3.92
N ALA A 100 2.85 10.50 -4.25
CA ALA A 100 3.03 9.47 -5.28
C ALA A 100 3.57 8.16 -4.69
N SER A 101 3.41 7.93 -3.35
CA SER A 101 3.80 6.71 -2.64
C SER A 101 5.26 6.33 -2.92
N HIS A 102 5.51 5.19 -3.53
CA HIS A 102 6.83 4.64 -3.84
C HIS A 102 7.40 5.05 -5.22
N ASN A 103 6.74 5.92 -5.98
CA ASN A 103 7.24 6.36 -7.28
C ASN A 103 8.55 7.15 -7.15
N PRO A 104 9.36 7.25 -8.24
CA PRO A 104 10.54 8.12 -8.28
C PRO A 104 10.25 9.55 -7.82
N ALA A 105 11.27 10.24 -7.33
CA ALA A 105 11.18 11.60 -6.80
C ALA A 105 10.62 12.66 -7.77
N ILE A 106 10.77 12.42 -9.08
CA ILE A 106 10.23 13.30 -10.12
C ILE A 106 8.70 13.26 -10.25
N TYR A 107 8.03 12.31 -9.59
CA TYR A 107 6.56 12.21 -9.56
C TYR A 107 6.00 12.83 -8.29
N ASN A 108 4.79 13.35 -8.42
CA ASN A 108 3.89 13.59 -7.31
C ASN A 108 2.47 13.19 -7.74
N GLY A 109 1.47 13.31 -6.85
CA GLY A 109 0.13 12.85 -7.18
C GLY A 109 -0.92 13.23 -6.15
N ILE A 110 -2.15 12.85 -6.44
CA ILE A 110 -3.28 13.01 -5.53
C ILE A 110 -4.00 11.67 -5.40
N LYS A 111 -4.08 11.17 -4.17
CA LYS A 111 -4.99 10.09 -3.76
C LYS A 111 -6.28 10.72 -3.23
N VAL A 112 -7.40 10.12 -3.58
CA VAL A 112 -8.71 10.47 -3.03
C VAL A 112 -9.20 9.33 -2.16
N PHE A 113 -9.64 9.65 -0.96
CA PHE A 113 -10.28 8.71 -0.04
C PHE A 113 -11.77 8.98 0.02
N THR A 114 -12.53 7.94 0.32
CA THR A 114 -13.98 7.99 0.53
C THR A 114 -14.34 7.70 1.98
N ALA A 115 -15.60 7.84 2.34
CA ALA A 115 -16.12 7.59 3.68
C ALA A 115 -15.58 6.27 4.28
N GLY A 116 -15.17 6.34 5.54
CA GLY A 116 -14.52 5.23 6.24
C GLY A 116 -13.01 5.13 6.01
N GLY A 117 -12.37 6.11 5.35
CA GLY A 117 -10.93 6.14 5.11
C GLY A 117 -10.47 5.04 4.14
N ARG A 118 -11.12 4.90 2.99
CA ARG A 118 -10.82 3.93 1.94
C ARG A 118 -10.30 4.64 0.70
N ASP A 119 -9.43 3.99 -0.07
CA ASP A 119 -9.10 4.48 -1.40
C ASP A 119 -10.38 4.56 -2.27
N ALA A 120 -10.53 5.66 -3.01
CA ALA A 120 -11.62 5.81 -3.98
C ALA A 120 -11.55 4.69 -5.04
N ASP A 121 -12.66 4.01 -5.25
CA ASP A 121 -12.75 2.96 -6.25
C ASP A 121 -12.82 3.53 -7.68
N GLN A 122 -12.85 2.62 -8.65
CA GLN A 122 -12.88 3.02 -10.07
C GLN A 122 -14.19 3.74 -10.45
N THR A 123 -15.28 3.48 -9.75
CA THR A 123 -16.56 4.13 -10.00
C THR A 123 -16.49 5.61 -9.58
N VAL A 124 -15.94 5.87 -8.40
CA VAL A 124 -15.74 7.23 -7.89
C VAL A 124 -14.74 7.99 -8.75
N THR A 125 -13.58 7.40 -9.05
CA THR A 125 -12.55 8.08 -9.86
C THR A 125 -13.01 8.36 -11.30
N ALA A 126 -13.78 7.47 -11.91
CA ALA A 126 -14.37 7.72 -13.23
C ALA A 126 -15.40 8.88 -13.21
N ARG A 127 -16.17 9.01 -12.12
CA ARG A 127 -17.08 10.16 -11.93
C ARG A 127 -16.32 11.46 -11.77
N ILE A 128 -15.21 11.47 -11.01
CA ILE A 128 -14.33 12.65 -10.89
C ILE A 128 -13.78 13.02 -12.27
N GLU A 129 -13.26 12.05 -13.03
CA GLU A 129 -12.76 12.27 -14.40
C GLU A 129 -13.82 12.85 -15.33
N ALA A 130 -15.06 12.38 -15.21
CA ALA A 130 -16.19 12.88 -16.02
C ALA A 130 -16.52 14.35 -15.69
N GLU A 131 -16.38 14.76 -14.43
CA GLU A 131 -16.53 16.17 -14.04
C GLU A 131 -15.37 17.02 -14.56
N ILE A 132 -14.13 16.54 -14.42
CA ILE A 132 -12.92 17.22 -14.93
C ILE A 132 -13.03 17.48 -16.43
N ALA A 133 -13.54 16.52 -17.20
CA ALA A 133 -13.68 16.63 -18.66
C ALA A 133 -14.64 17.76 -19.11
N GLN A 134 -15.47 18.28 -18.20
CA GLN A 134 -16.40 19.37 -18.46
C GLN A 134 -15.89 20.74 -17.98
N LEU A 135 -14.66 20.79 -17.45
CA LEU A 135 -14.07 22.00 -16.85
C LEU A 135 -12.91 22.53 -17.69
N THR A 136 -12.76 23.84 -17.64
CA THR A 136 -11.56 24.55 -18.09
C THR A 136 -10.93 25.25 -16.89
N PRO A 137 -9.67 25.68 -16.96
CA PRO A 137 -9.03 26.45 -15.88
C PRO A 137 -9.82 27.70 -15.46
N ALA A 138 -10.59 28.30 -16.36
CA ALA A 138 -11.42 29.47 -16.07
C ALA A 138 -12.65 29.16 -15.19
N ASP A 139 -13.06 27.90 -15.12
CA ASP A 139 -14.21 27.47 -14.31
C ASP A 139 -13.83 27.20 -12.85
N VAL A 140 -12.52 27.20 -12.53
CA VAL A 140 -12.02 26.87 -11.19
C VAL A 140 -12.22 28.04 -10.23
N ARG A 141 -12.99 27.80 -9.16
CA ARG A 141 -13.15 28.73 -8.04
C ARG A 141 -12.10 28.44 -6.97
N SER A 142 -11.45 29.45 -6.45
CA SER A 142 -10.49 29.29 -5.34
C SER A 142 -10.43 30.58 -4.49
N VAL A 143 -10.08 30.40 -3.23
CA VAL A 143 -9.77 31.48 -2.27
C VAL A 143 -8.32 31.33 -1.87
N ASP A 144 -7.60 32.42 -1.68
CA ASP A 144 -6.22 32.37 -1.21
C ASP A 144 -6.12 31.65 0.13
N TYR A 145 -5.07 30.83 0.30
CA TYR A 145 -4.93 29.95 1.46
C TYR A 145 -4.84 30.75 2.78
N ASP A 146 -3.98 31.76 2.82
CA ASP A 146 -3.75 32.55 4.04
C ASP A 146 -5.02 33.37 4.39
N GLU A 147 -5.68 33.96 3.39
CA GLU A 147 -6.97 34.63 3.57
C GLU A 147 -8.05 33.70 4.11
N ALA A 148 -8.13 32.47 3.58
CA ALA A 148 -9.09 31.45 4.02
C ALA A 148 -8.81 30.97 5.46
N LEU A 149 -7.54 30.85 5.82
CA LEU A 149 -7.11 30.46 7.17
C LEU A 149 -7.44 31.56 8.19
N GLU A 150 -7.12 32.82 7.87
CA GLU A 150 -7.45 33.98 8.70
C GLU A 150 -8.97 34.12 8.95
N LYS A 151 -9.78 33.78 7.96
CA LYS A 151 -11.24 33.78 8.06
C LYS A 151 -11.83 32.55 8.75
N GLY A 152 -11.01 31.58 9.16
CA GLY A 152 -11.45 30.35 9.78
C GLY A 152 -12.20 29.39 8.82
N LEU A 153 -12.00 29.54 7.51
CA LEU A 153 -12.57 28.66 6.48
C LEU A 153 -11.72 27.40 6.28
N ILE A 154 -10.47 27.42 6.74
CA ILE A 154 -9.55 26.29 6.80
C ILE A 154 -9.24 26.03 8.26
N THR A 155 -9.22 24.75 8.67
CA THR A 155 -8.71 24.31 9.96
C THR A 155 -7.38 23.60 9.77
N GLU A 156 -6.32 24.05 10.44
CA GLU A 156 -5.05 23.34 10.51
C GLU A 156 -4.92 22.58 11.83
N ALA A 157 -4.54 21.30 11.78
CA ALA A 157 -4.29 20.50 12.97
C ALA A 157 -3.29 19.35 12.71
N ASN A 158 -2.87 18.72 13.80
CA ASN A 158 -2.01 17.54 13.74
C ASN A 158 -2.66 16.38 14.51
N PRO A 159 -3.36 15.45 13.83
CA PRO A 159 -4.02 14.31 14.47
C PRO A 159 -3.06 13.15 14.78
N MET A 160 -1.74 13.35 14.75
CA MET A 160 -0.73 12.30 14.93
C MET A 160 -0.91 11.55 16.26
N ASN A 161 -1.12 12.26 17.37
CA ASN A 161 -1.25 11.62 18.67
C ASN A 161 -2.48 10.69 18.71
N GLU A 162 -3.62 11.13 18.19
CA GLU A 162 -4.84 10.32 18.16
C GLU A 162 -4.67 9.04 17.32
N TYR A 163 -3.95 9.14 16.21
CA TYR A 163 -3.62 8.01 15.37
C TYR A 163 -2.67 7.03 16.09
N LEU A 164 -1.61 7.52 16.73
CA LEU A 164 -0.68 6.69 17.47
C LEU A 164 -1.34 6.04 18.69
N ASP A 165 -2.17 6.78 19.43
CA ASP A 165 -2.92 6.24 20.56
C ASP A 165 -3.86 5.11 20.13
N SER A 166 -4.45 5.21 18.94
CA SER A 166 -5.29 4.14 18.38
C SER A 166 -4.51 2.86 18.09
N ILE A 167 -3.27 2.99 17.62
CA ILE A 167 -2.36 1.85 17.39
C ILE A 167 -1.88 1.27 18.72
N LEU A 168 -1.44 2.12 19.65
CA LEU A 168 -0.99 1.68 20.98
C LEU A 168 -2.11 0.94 21.74
N ALA A 169 -3.34 1.36 21.60
CA ALA A 169 -4.49 0.66 22.18
C ALA A 169 -4.80 -0.69 21.50
N ALA A 170 -4.32 -0.89 20.27
CA ALA A 170 -4.56 -2.10 19.49
C ALA A 170 -3.45 -3.17 19.62
N VAL A 171 -2.34 -2.86 20.28
CA VAL A 171 -1.20 -3.77 20.49
C VAL A 171 -0.91 -3.99 21.98
N ASP A 172 -0.24 -5.09 22.31
CA ASP A 172 0.21 -5.37 23.68
C ASP A 172 1.50 -4.59 24.00
N VAL A 173 1.30 -3.33 24.39
CA VAL A 173 2.40 -2.42 24.74
C VAL A 173 3.26 -2.95 25.88
N ASP A 174 2.67 -3.66 26.86
CA ASP A 174 3.41 -4.18 28.01
C ASP A 174 4.31 -5.36 27.63
N ALA A 175 3.83 -6.24 26.74
CA ALA A 175 4.65 -7.31 26.18
C ALA A 175 5.83 -6.73 25.38
N ILE A 176 5.60 -5.71 24.55
CA ILE A 176 6.66 -5.05 23.76
C ILE A 176 7.69 -4.41 24.70
N LYS A 177 7.26 -3.65 25.72
CA LYS A 177 8.17 -3.03 26.70
C LYS A 177 9.03 -4.05 27.42
N LYS A 178 8.43 -5.19 27.80
CA LYS A 178 9.14 -6.26 28.51
C LYS A 178 10.18 -6.96 27.65
N ALA A 179 9.92 -7.08 26.35
CA ALA A 179 10.82 -7.73 25.40
C ALA A 179 12.09 -6.91 25.14
N ALA A 180 12.06 -5.57 25.34
CA ALA A 180 13.19 -4.65 25.19
C ALA A 180 13.92 -4.82 23.84
N LEU A 181 13.15 -4.93 22.76
CA LEU A 181 13.66 -5.22 21.40
C LEU A 181 14.51 -4.06 20.87
N ARG A 182 15.59 -4.40 20.17
CA ARG A 182 16.40 -3.47 19.38
C ARG A 182 15.96 -3.51 17.93
N ILE A 183 15.54 -2.38 17.39
CA ILE A 183 14.92 -2.27 16.05
C ILE A 183 15.78 -1.37 15.16
N GLY A 184 16.25 -1.91 14.04
CA GLY A 184 16.77 -1.11 12.93
C GLY A 184 15.61 -0.47 12.16
N PHE A 185 15.66 0.83 11.92
CA PHE A 185 14.56 1.53 11.26
C PHE A 185 15.03 2.37 10.07
N ASP A 186 14.39 2.19 8.92
CA ASP A 186 14.61 2.97 7.70
C ASP A 186 13.29 3.55 7.18
N PRO A 187 12.96 4.82 7.44
CA PRO A 187 11.82 5.49 6.85
C PRO A 187 12.00 5.80 5.36
N MET A 188 13.13 5.45 4.76
CA MET A 188 13.48 5.72 3.36
C MET A 188 13.28 7.20 2.99
N TYR A 189 13.69 8.13 3.87
CA TYR A 189 13.45 9.59 3.80
C TYR A 189 11.95 9.98 3.80
N GLY A 190 11.05 9.01 3.96
CA GLY A 190 9.60 9.17 3.94
C GLY A 190 9.01 9.68 5.24
N VAL A 191 7.68 9.64 5.30
CA VAL A 191 6.89 10.28 6.38
C VAL A 191 6.80 9.49 7.67
N SER A 192 7.17 8.20 7.68
CA SER A 192 7.05 7.34 8.87
C SER A 192 8.01 7.67 10.01
N TRP A 193 9.07 8.45 9.73
CA TRP A 193 10.08 8.78 10.73
C TRP A 193 9.46 9.20 12.07
N SER A 194 8.63 10.23 12.08
CA SER A 194 8.08 10.75 13.33
C SER A 194 7.08 9.81 13.98
N SER A 195 6.20 9.19 13.19
CA SER A 195 5.12 8.32 13.70
C SER A 195 5.67 7.00 14.27
N LEU A 196 6.47 6.28 13.50
CA LEU A 196 6.96 4.98 13.93
C LEU A 196 8.03 5.10 15.02
N SER A 197 8.89 6.14 14.97
CA SER A 197 9.84 6.39 16.06
C SER A 197 9.14 6.71 17.37
N MET A 198 8.11 7.57 17.37
CA MET A 198 7.34 7.87 18.58
C MET A 198 6.65 6.63 19.13
N LEU A 199 6.04 5.81 18.26
CA LEU A 199 5.36 4.58 18.63
C LEU A 199 6.35 3.60 19.30
N LEU A 200 7.46 3.28 18.63
CA LEU A 200 8.42 2.29 19.11
C LEU A 200 9.15 2.76 20.37
N THR A 201 9.51 4.05 20.48
CA THR A 201 10.10 4.60 21.70
C THR A 201 9.13 4.66 22.87
N THR A 202 7.84 4.90 22.63
CA THR A 202 6.78 4.78 23.64
C THR A 202 6.69 3.35 24.16
N CYS A 203 6.88 2.36 23.28
CA CYS A 203 6.99 0.94 23.63
C CYS A 203 8.36 0.53 24.19
N ARG A 204 9.29 1.50 24.41
CA ARG A 204 10.64 1.27 24.94
C ARG A 204 11.52 0.37 24.09
N CYS A 205 11.33 0.32 22.80
CA CYS A 205 12.26 -0.29 21.88
C CYS A 205 13.53 0.57 21.77
N ASP A 206 14.68 -0.09 21.63
CA ASP A 206 15.96 0.54 21.31
C ASP A 206 16.04 0.73 19.79
N LEU A 207 16.20 1.97 19.30
CA LEU A 207 16.12 2.29 17.88
C LEU A 207 17.47 2.69 17.29
N GLU A 208 17.84 2.01 16.21
CA GLU A 208 18.94 2.38 15.32
C GLU A 208 18.34 2.85 13.98
N VAL A 209 18.54 4.12 13.63
CA VAL A 209 17.80 4.72 12.49
C VAL A 209 18.75 5.20 11.40
N ILE A 210 18.37 4.96 10.15
CA ILE A 210 19.03 5.51 8.97
C ILE A 210 18.01 6.26 8.10
N HIS A 211 18.47 7.14 7.21
CA HIS A 211 17.65 7.87 6.22
C HIS A 211 16.45 8.64 6.81
N ASP A 212 16.59 9.18 8.02
CA ASP A 212 15.53 9.88 8.78
C ASP A 212 15.32 11.34 8.36
N ARG A 213 16.32 11.97 7.74
CA ARG A 213 16.26 13.37 7.32
C ARG A 213 15.20 13.59 6.24
N HIS A 214 14.69 14.82 6.15
CA HIS A 214 13.85 15.22 5.02
C HIS A 214 14.71 15.39 3.77
N ASP A 215 14.43 14.59 2.75
CA ASP A 215 15.07 14.67 1.44
C ASP A 215 14.02 14.39 0.35
N THR A 216 13.66 15.42 -0.41
CA THR A 216 12.65 15.33 -1.48
C THR A 216 13.10 14.44 -2.65
N LEU A 217 14.37 14.10 -2.73
CA LEU A 217 14.94 13.18 -3.73
C LEU A 217 15.07 11.74 -3.23
N PHE A 218 14.69 11.47 -1.96
CA PHE A 218 14.79 10.14 -1.33
C PHE A 218 16.19 9.52 -1.43
N GLY A 219 17.24 10.35 -1.24
CA GLY A 219 18.64 9.92 -1.38
C GLY A 219 19.00 9.46 -2.80
N GLY A 220 18.25 9.88 -3.81
CA GLY A 220 18.44 9.46 -5.21
C GLY A 220 17.97 8.03 -5.50
N LYS A 221 17.17 7.41 -4.60
CA LYS A 221 16.67 6.04 -4.73
C LYS A 221 15.14 6.03 -4.82
N LEU A 222 14.57 4.87 -5.13
CA LEU A 222 13.13 4.67 -4.99
C LEU A 222 12.78 4.54 -3.50
N PRO A 223 11.78 5.27 -2.99
CA PRO A 223 11.28 5.07 -1.63
C PRO A 223 10.33 3.85 -1.58
N ALA A 224 10.83 2.70 -1.97
CA ALA A 224 10.09 1.44 -2.07
C ALA A 224 10.91 0.32 -1.40
N PRO A 225 10.42 -0.27 -0.30
CA PRO A 225 11.15 -1.30 0.42
C PRO A 225 11.16 -2.60 -0.38
N ASN A 226 12.34 -3.01 -0.83
CA ASN A 226 12.59 -4.27 -1.52
C ASN A 226 14.01 -4.78 -1.21
N VAL A 227 14.37 -5.95 -1.71
CA VAL A 227 15.66 -6.59 -1.44
C VAL A 227 16.87 -5.71 -1.80
N ASP A 228 16.78 -4.88 -2.84
CA ASP A 228 17.89 -4.03 -3.28
C ASP A 228 17.96 -2.71 -2.48
N THR A 229 16.82 -2.09 -2.23
CA THR A 229 16.77 -0.80 -1.52
C THR A 229 17.05 -0.96 -0.03
N LEU A 230 16.78 -2.14 0.57
CA LEU A 230 16.97 -2.41 2.00
C LEU A 230 18.35 -2.98 2.37
N LYS A 231 19.31 -3.09 1.42
CA LYS A 231 20.69 -3.50 1.74
C LYS A 231 21.35 -2.65 2.86
N PRO A 232 21.17 -1.31 2.91
CA PRO A 232 21.68 -0.54 4.04
C PRO A 232 21.05 -0.90 5.38
N LEU A 233 19.75 -1.18 5.42
CA LEU A 233 19.05 -1.63 6.62
C LEU A 233 19.52 -3.01 7.05
N ALA A 234 19.75 -3.94 6.12
CA ALA A 234 20.29 -5.27 6.42
C ALA A 234 21.70 -5.16 7.06
N ALA A 235 22.55 -4.29 6.51
CA ALA A 235 23.87 -4.02 7.10
C ALA A 235 23.76 -3.42 8.50
N LEU A 236 22.83 -2.48 8.74
CA LEU A 236 22.57 -1.89 10.06
C LEU A 236 22.13 -2.96 11.07
N VAL A 237 21.19 -3.84 10.69
CA VAL A 237 20.68 -4.92 11.55
C VAL A 237 21.82 -5.81 12.02
N LEU A 238 22.71 -6.20 11.12
CA LEU A 238 23.86 -7.06 11.45
C LEU A 238 24.90 -6.31 12.31
N ASP A 239 25.25 -5.06 11.97
CA ASP A 239 26.25 -4.25 12.69
C ASP A 239 25.81 -3.94 14.13
N LYS A 240 24.55 -3.63 14.31
CA LYS A 240 23.96 -3.24 15.60
C LYS A 240 23.32 -4.41 16.35
N HIS A 241 23.32 -5.61 15.79
CA HIS A 241 22.66 -6.77 16.37
C HIS A 241 21.19 -6.50 16.69
N CYS A 242 20.45 -5.94 15.73
CA CYS A 242 19.03 -5.68 15.91
C CYS A 242 18.23 -6.98 15.84
N ASP A 243 17.15 -7.04 16.62
CA ASP A 243 16.20 -8.16 16.58
C ASP A 243 15.35 -8.14 15.30
N LEU A 244 15.20 -6.95 14.70
CA LEU A 244 14.37 -6.72 13.52
C LEU A 244 14.80 -5.44 12.80
N GLY A 245 14.77 -5.44 11.48
CA GLY A 245 14.84 -4.26 10.64
C GLY A 245 13.47 -3.93 10.03
N ILE A 246 13.02 -2.68 10.16
CA ILE A 246 11.74 -2.19 9.65
C ILE A 246 11.99 -1.04 8.67
N ALA A 247 11.30 -1.07 7.52
CA ALA A 247 11.26 0.04 6.58
C ALA A 247 9.84 0.29 6.09
N THR A 248 9.54 1.52 5.69
CA THR A 248 8.28 1.85 5.00
C THR A 248 8.57 2.55 3.68
N ASP A 249 7.59 2.55 2.77
CA ASP A 249 7.69 3.38 1.58
C ASP A 249 7.47 4.87 1.88
N GLY A 250 7.56 5.71 0.84
CA GLY A 250 7.56 7.17 0.99
C GLY A 250 6.37 7.76 1.74
N ASP A 251 5.18 7.17 1.61
CA ASP A 251 3.94 7.58 2.28
C ASP A 251 3.47 6.62 3.39
N ALA A 252 4.31 5.62 3.72
CA ALA A 252 4.17 4.70 4.85
C ALA A 252 2.93 3.79 4.79
N ASP A 253 2.42 3.50 3.60
CA ASP A 253 1.32 2.54 3.44
C ASP A 253 1.80 1.09 3.21
N ARG A 254 3.13 0.88 3.01
CA ARG A 254 3.77 -0.43 2.84
C ARG A 254 4.84 -0.66 3.89
N LEU A 255 5.08 -1.94 4.17
CA LEU A 255 6.08 -2.40 5.12
C LEU A 255 7.10 -3.29 4.42
N GLY A 256 8.39 -3.02 4.67
CA GLY A 256 9.52 -3.88 4.34
C GLY A 256 10.23 -4.34 5.61
N VAL A 257 10.74 -5.56 5.61
CA VAL A 257 11.29 -6.18 6.81
C VAL A 257 12.60 -6.89 6.49
N ILE A 258 13.57 -6.70 7.39
CA ILE A 258 14.81 -7.46 7.47
C ILE A 258 14.78 -8.24 8.79
N ASP A 259 15.06 -9.54 8.76
CA ASP A 259 15.14 -10.34 9.99
C ASP A 259 16.47 -10.09 10.74
N ASN A 260 16.60 -10.70 11.90
CA ASN A 260 17.80 -10.59 12.73
C ASN A 260 19.08 -11.18 12.10
N GLU A 261 18.96 -11.96 11.03
CA GLU A 261 20.07 -12.52 10.25
C GLU A 261 20.41 -11.66 9.02
N GLY A 262 19.78 -10.49 8.87
CA GLY A 262 20.00 -9.57 7.75
C GLY A 262 19.31 -10.00 6.46
N GLN A 263 18.36 -10.95 6.51
CA GLN A 263 17.65 -11.44 5.33
C GLN A 263 16.37 -10.64 5.10
N PHE A 264 16.10 -10.36 3.83
CA PHE A 264 14.84 -9.73 3.43
C PHE A 264 13.66 -10.69 3.60
N VAL A 265 12.67 -10.29 4.37
CA VAL A 265 11.42 -11.02 4.53
C VAL A 265 10.43 -10.57 3.46
N SER A 266 10.09 -11.46 2.54
CA SER A 266 9.17 -11.10 1.46
C SER A 266 7.79 -10.69 2.01
N PRO A 267 7.08 -9.75 1.38
CA PRO A 267 5.73 -9.37 1.79
C PRO A 267 4.74 -10.53 1.87
N ASN A 268 4.91 -11.54 1.02
CA ASN A 268 4.12 -12.77 1.09
C ASN A 268 4.31 -13.51 2.42
N LYS A 269 5.56 -13.68 2.85
CA LYS A 269 5.88 -14.31 4.14
C LYS A 269 5.38 -13.45 5.31
N LEU A 270 5.53 -12.14 5.21
CA LEU A 270 5.08 -11.21 6.24
C LEU A 270 3.57 -11.25 6.45
N LEU A 271 2.78 -11.27 5.38
CA LEU A 271 1.31 -11.39 5.45
C LEU A 271 0.90 -12.70 6.14
N VAL A 272 1.56 -13.81 5.79
CA VAL A 272 1.33 -15.13 6.41
C VAL A 272 1.68 -15.12 7.90
N LEU A 273 2.84 -14.54 8.27
CA LEU A 273 3.28 -14.43 9.66
C LEU A 273 2.29 -13.65 10.52
N LEU A 274 1.86 -12.48 10.04
CA LEU A 274 0.90 -11.65 10.79
C LEU A 274 -0.48 -12.33 10.90
N TYR A 275 -0.97 -12.96 9.83
CA TYR A 275 -2.22 -13.71 9.91
C TYR A 275 -2.15 -14.87 10.92
N TYR A 276 -1.08 -15.68 10.83
CA TYR A 276 -0.83 -16.79 11.75
C TYR A 276 -0.73 -16.31 13.20
N TYR A 277 -0.02 -15.20 13.44
CA TYR A 277 0.09 -14.59 14.76
C TYR A 277 -1.28 -14.15 15.30
N LEU A 278 -2.05 -13.40 14.50
CA LEU A 278 -3.35 -12.89 14.90
C LEU A 278 -4.33 -14.01 15.26
N VAL A 279 -4.36 -15.08 14.46
CA VAL A 279 -5.28 -16.21 14.71
C VAL A 279 -4.77 -17.11 15.85
N LYS A 280 -3.53 -17.56 15.78
CA LYS A 280 -3.02 -18.56 16.71
C LYS A 280 -2.66 -18.02 18.10
N TYR A 281 -2.04 -16.84 18.16
CA TYR A 281 -1.53 -16.27 19.41
C TYR A 281 -2.45 -15.23 20.01
N ARG A 282 -3.13 -14.41 19.20
CA ARG A 282 -4.12 -13.45 19.69
C ARG A 282 -5.54 -14.04 19.78
N GLY A 283 -5.77 -15.24 19.28
CA GLY A 283 -7.06 -15.91 19.32
C GLY A 283 -8.15 -15.22 18.47
N TRP A 284 -7.74 -14.48 17.43
CA TRP A 284 -8.70 -13.89 16.52
C TRP A 284 -9.27 -14.97 15.58
N HIS A 285 -10.55 -14.84 15.22
CA HIS A 285 -11.22 -15.71 14.27
C HIS A 285 -11.68 -14.92 13.06
N GLY A 286 -11.63 -15.53 11.89
CA GLY A 286 -12.11 -14.98 10.63
C GLY A 286 -11.15 -15.18 9.46
N PRO A 287 -11.65 -14.96 8.24
CA PRO A 287 -10.90 -15.19 7.03
C PRO A 287 -9.76 -14.19 6.84
N CYS A 288 -8.91 -14.46 5.84
CA CYS A 288 -7.98 -13.51 5.27
C CYS A 288 -8.29 -13.22 3.81
N VAL A 289 -7.70 -12.14 3.28
CA VAL A 289 -7.89 -11.72 1.88
C VAL A 289 -6.53 -11.47 1.23
N ARG A 290 -6.31 -11.99 0.05
CA ARG A 290 -5.15 -11.71 -0.78
C ARG A 290 -5.55 -11.40 -2.22
N ASN A 291 -4.68 -10.70 -2.95
CA ASN A 291 -4.88 -10.60 -4.38
C ASN A 291 -4.39 -11.86 -5.12
N ASN A 292 -4.74 -11.97 -6.41
CA ASN A 292 -4.42 -13.14 -7.23
C ASN A 292 -2.92 -13.31 -7.57
N SER A 293 -2.10 -12.29 -7.25
CA SER A 293 -0.63 -12.31 -7.38
C SER A 293 0.09 -12.43 -6.03
N THR A 294 -0.58 -12.93 -5.00
CA THR A 294 -0.03 -13.15 -3.65
C THR A 294 0.05 -14.66 -3.37
N SER A 295 0.97 -15.07 -2.51
CA SER A 295 1.26 -16.49 -2.21
C SER A 295 0.03 -17.26 -1.76
N HIS A 296 -0.13 -18.48 -2.26
CA HIS A 296 -1.10 -19.47 -1.78
C HIS A 296 -0.72 -20.13 -0.45
N LEU A 297 0.45 -19.81 0.10
CA LEU A 297 0.79 -20.21 1.47
C LEU A 297 -0.23 -19.67 2.48
N LEU A 298 -0.76 -18.45 2.22
CA LEU A 298 -1.80 -17.86 3.06
C LEU A 298 -3.07 -18.72 3.08
N ASP A 299 -3.47 -19.31 1.94
CA ASP A 299 -4.62 -20.22 1.84
C ASP A 299 -4.40 -21.47 2.68
N ARG A 300 -3.21 -22.10 2.53
CA ARG A 300 -2.85 -23.31 3.29
C ARG A 300 -2.87 -23.07 4.80
N VAL A 301 -2.35 -21.92 5.24
CA VAL A 301 -2.33 -21.54 6.66
C VAL A 301 -3.74 -21.26 7.16
N ALA A 302 -4.56 -20.54 6.40
CA ALA A 302 -5.94 -20.27 6.77
C ALA A 302 -6.75 -21.57 6.92
N GLU A 303 -6.67 -22.46 5.92
CA GLU A 303 -7.33 -23.77 5.95
C GLU A 303 -6.88 -24.62 7.15
N GLY A 304 -5.56 -24.66 7.41
CA GLY A 304 -5.01 -25.39 8.55
C GLY A 304 -5.40 -24.84 9.92
N LEU A 305 -5.81 -23.57 9.99
CA LEU A 305 -6.36 -22.92 11.17
C LEU A 305 -7.90 -22.99 11.24
N GLY A 306 -8.56 -23.67 10.27
CA GLY A 306 -10.01 -23.80 10.20
C GLY A 306 -10.73 -22.57 9.64
N GLU A 307 -10.00 -21.68 8.97
CA GLU A 307 -10.47 -20.41 8.42
C GLU A 307 -10.43 -20.41 6.89
N LYS A 308 -10.89 -19.34 6.25
CA LYS A 308 -10.90 -19.19 4.79
C LYS A 308 -9.94 -18.11 4.31
N CYS A 309 -9.37 -18.30 3.12
CA CYS A 309 -8.70 -17.25 2.38
C CYS A 309 -9.51 -16.89 1.13
N TYR A 310 -9.72 -15.59 0.89
CA TYR A 310 -10.41 -15.09 -0.30
C TYR A 310 -9.40 -14.48 -1.29
N GLU A 311 -9.49 -14.91 -2.55
CA GLU A 311 -8.71 -14.34 -3.65
C GLU A 311 -9.53 -13.23 -4.34
N VAL A 312 -8.89 -12.08 -4.61
CA VAL A 312 -9.47 -10.94 -5.34
C VAL A 312 -8.52 -10.46 -6.45
N PRO A 313 -8.99 -9.66 -7.42
CA PRO A 313 -8.10 -9.01 -8.38
C PRO A 313 -7.03 -8.11 -7.73
N VAL A 314 -5.95 -7.79 -8.48
CA VAL A 314 -4.93 -6.85 -8.01
C VAL A 314 -5.50 -5.44 -7.84
N GLY A 315 -5.15 -4.84 -6.73
CA GLY A 315 -5.58 -3.50 -6.33
C GLY A 315 -6.23 -3.51 -4.96
N PHE A 316 -5.65 -2.74 -4.04
CA PHE A 316 -6.02 -2.79 -2.62
C PHE A 316 -7.50 -2.50 -2.34
N LYS A 317 -8.16 -1.73 -3.22
CA LYS A 317 -9.61 -1.51 -3.17
C LYS A 317 -10.44 -2.81 -3.13
N TRP A 318 -10.01 -3.84 -3.87
CA TRP A 318 -10.68 -5.14 -3.87
C TRP A 318 -10.43 -5.91 -2.59
N VAL A 319 -9.19 -5.83 -2.07
CA VAL A 319 -8.82 -6.40 -0.76
C VAL A 319 -9.67 -5.74 0.33
N SER A 320 -9.69 -4.41 0.39
CA SER A 320 -10.48 -3.64 1.37
C SER A 320 -11.98 -3.94 1.32
N ALA A 321 -12.55 -4.00 0.12
CA ALA A 321 -13.97 -4.31 -0.07
C ALA A 321 -14.31 -5.73 0.44
N LYS A 322 -13.49 -6.73 0.06
CA LYS A 322 -13.69 -8.12 0.49
C LYS A 322 -13.46 -8.30 2.00
N MET A 323 -12.49 -7.61 2.59
CA MET A 323 -12.30 -7.60 4.04
C MET A 323 -13.55 -7.09 4.78
N THR A 324 -14.16 -6.03 4.28
CA THR A 324 -15.39 -5.48 4.87
C THR A 324 -16.58 -6.42 4.71
N GLU A 325 -16.73 -7.05 3.53
CA GLU A 325 -17.80 -8.00 3.22
C GLU A 325 -17.75 -9.24 4.13
N THR A 326 -16.54 -9.71 4.44
CA THR A 326 -16.31 -11.00 5.10
C THR A 326 -15.85 -10.87 6.56
N ASP A 327 -15.70 -9.65 7.08
CA ASP A 327 -15.07 -9.33 8.38
C ASP A 327 -13.69 -9.99 8.54
N ALA A 328 -12.89 -9.93 7.46
CA ALA A 328 -11.61 -10.60 7.44
C ALA A 328 -10.62 -10.00 8.45
N VAL A 329 -9.81 -10.86 9.08
CA VAL A 329 -8.81 -10.51 10.08
C VAL A 329 -7.72 -9.62 9.50
N ILE A 330 -7.22 -9.97 8.31
CA ILE A 330 -6.17 -9.26 7.59
C ILE A 330 -6.37 -9.40 6.09
N GLY A 331 -5.94 -8.39 5.36
CA GLY A 331 -5.84 -8.46 3.90
C GLY A 331 -4.57 -7.80 3.41
N GLY A 332 -3.98 -8.35 2.34
CA GLY A 332 -2.71 -7.83 1.85
C GLY A 332 -2.39 -8.19 0.40
N GLU A 333 -1.30 -7.58 -0.06
CA GLU A 333 -0.76 -7.75 -1.41
C GLU A 333 0.74 -8.07 -1.36
N SER A 334 1.24 -8.77 -2.37
CA SER A 334 2.68 -9.06 -2.54
C SER A 334 3.56 -7.80 -2.62
N SER A 335 2.96 -6.62 -2.74
CA SER A 335 3.66 -5.33 -2.71
C SER A 335 3.98 -4.78 -1.31
N GLY A 336 3.58 -5.47 -0.24
CA GLY A 336 3.83 -5.08 1.15
C GLY A 336 2.77 -4.21 1.80
N GLY A 337 1.68 -3.91 1.09
CA GLY A 337 0.53 -3.20 1.65
C GLY A 337 -0.41 -4.14 2.36
N MET A 338 -0.78 -3.83 3.61
CA MET A 338 -1.66 -4.66 4.45
C MET A 338 -2.65 -3.81 5.23
N ALA A 339 -3.85 -4.34 5.43
CA ALA A 339 -4.86 -3.81 6.35
C ALA A 339 -5.26 -4.87 7.36
N VAL A 340 -5.57 -4.46 8.58
CA VAL A 340 -5.96 -5.34 9.68
C VAL A 340 -7.29 -4.88 10.24
N ARG A 341 -8.17 -5.84 10.56
CA ARG A 341 -9.50 -5.59 11.13
C ARG A 341 -9.43 -4.71 12.39
N GLY A 342 -10.40 -3.83 12.53
CA GLY A 342 -10.54 -2.97 13.71
C GLY A 342 -9.80 -1.63 13.61
N HIS A 343 -8.93 -1.44 12.61
CA HIS A 343 -8.22 -0.19 12.39
C HIS A 343 -8.80 0.59 11.19
N ILE A 344 -8.00 0.94 10.18
CA ILE A 344 -8.49 1.55 8.95
C ILE A 344 -8.77 0.49 7.87
N SER A 345 -9.59 0.85 6.88
CA SER A 345 -9.89 -0.04 5.76
C SER A 345 -8.89 0.07 4.61
N GLY A 346 -7.81 0.83 4.80
CA GLY A 346 -6.70 1.00 3.87
C GLY A 346 -5.42 0.35 4.38
N LYS A 347 -4.38 0.43 3.56
CA LYS A 347 -3.06 -0.06 3.91
C LYS A 347 -2.44 0.78 5.02
N ASP A 348 -1.81 0.13 5.99
CA ASP A 348 -1.10 0.80 7.08
C ASP A 348 0.20 0.07 7.42
N GLY A 349 1.32 0.59 6.91
CA GLY A 349 2.65 0.05 7.18
C GLY A 349 3.09 0.28 8.63
N ILE A 350 2.57 1.33 9.30
CA ILE A 350 2.92 1.66 10.69
C ILE A 350 2.23 0.70 11.66
N TYR A 351 0.92 0.45 11.45
CA TYR A 351 0.21 -0.52 12.28
C TYR A 351 0.71 -1.96 12.05
N ALA A 352 0.99 -2.32 10.79
CA ALA A 352 1.59 -3.62 10.47
C ALA A 352 2.97 -3.79 11.15
N ALA A 353 3.80 -2.73 11.19
CA ALA A 353 5.08 -2.74 11.91
C ALA A 353 4.88 -2.92 13.43
N ALA A 354 3.93 -2.22 14.03
CA ALA A 354 3.60 -2.38 15.45
C ALA A 354 3.17 -3.81 15.81
N LEU A 355 2.32 -4.42 14.97
CA LEU A 355 1.90 -5.81 15.13
C LEU A 355 3.06 -6.81 14.96
N LEU A 356 4.00 -6.52 14.06
CA LEU A 356 5.18 -7.35 13.88
C LEU A 356 6.10 -7.32 15.11
N VAL A 357 6.30 -6.14 15.68
CA VAL A 357 7.07 -5.96 16.93
C VAL A 357 6.39 -6.67 18.11
N GLU A 358 5.06 -6.54 18.21
CA GLU A 358 4.26 -7.29 19.18
C GLU A 358 4.39 -8.80 19.00
N MET A 359 4.36 -9.28 17.75
CA MET A 359 4.52 -10.70 17.44
C MET A 359 5.84 -11.25 17.98
N LEU A 360 6.95 -10.55 17.78
CA LEU A 360 8.24 -10.96 18.34
C LEU A 360 8.20 -10.95 19.88
N ALA A 361 7.65 -9.91 20.47
CA ALA A 361 7.57 -9.74 21.92
C ALA A 361 6.72 -10.82 22.60
N VAL A 362 5.56 -11.13 22.03
CA VAL A 362 4.62 -12.12 22.61
C VAL A 362 5.09 -13.55 22.39
N THR A 363 5.66 -13.84 21.21
CA THR A 363 6.09 -15.21 20.89
C THR A 363 7.46 -15.55 21.45
N GLY A 364 8.31 -14.54 21.72
CA GLY A 364 9.71 -14.72 22.07
C GLY A 364 10.54 -15.35 20.96
N LYS A 365 10.06 -15.30 19.72
CA LYS A 365 10.69 -15.89 18.54
C LYS A 365 11.07 -14.81 17.54
N SER A 366 12.18 -15.02 16.84
CA SER A 366 12.51 -14.21 15.66
C SER A 366 11.53 -14.47 14.50
N VAL A 367 11.59 -13.59 13.50
CA VAL A 367 10.80 -13.75 12.26
C VAL A 367 11.12 -15.08 11.58
N SER A 368 12.41 -15.41 11.45
CA SER A 368 12.89 -16.65 10.82
C SER A 368 12.45 -17.89 11.59
N GLU A 369 12.54 -17.89 12.93
CA GLU A 369 12.09 -19.01 13.78
C GLU A 369 10.59 -19.26 13.67
N LEU A 370 9.77 -18.19 13.70
CA LEU A 370 8.33 -18.34 13.56
C LEU A 370 7.94 -18.79 12.15
N PHE A 371 8.62 -18.25 11.12
CA PHE A 371 8.37 -18.70 9.75
C PHE A 371 8.78 -20.17 9.56
N ALA A 372 9.90 -20.63 10.15
CA ALA A 372 10.30 -22.03 10.12
C ALA A 372 9.28 -22.96 10.79
N GLU A 373 8.55 -22.49 11.82
CA GLU A 373 7.43 -23.23 12.41
C GLU A 373 6.27 -23.39 11.42
N ILE A 374 5.91 -22.28 10.73
CA ILE A 374 4.87 -22.28 9.69
C ILE A 374 5.27 -23.19 8.53
N ALA A 375 6.50 -23.06 8.04
CA ALA A 375 7.02 -23.81 6.90
C ALA A 375 7.03 -25.33 7.15
N ARG A 376 7.34 -25.76 8.38
CA ARG A 376 7.28 -27.21 8.75
C ARG A 376 5.88 -27.78 8.64
N GLN A 377 4.84 -26.97 8.86
CA GLN A 377 3.45 -27.45 8.88
C GLN A 377 2.76 -27.25 7.52
N TYR A 378 3.06 -26.15 6.81
CA TYR A 378 2.31 -25.72 5.62
C TYR A 378 3.16 -25.64 4.35
N GLY A 379 4.47 -25.87 4.45
CA GLY A 379 5.43 -25.74 3.35
C GLY A 379 6.06 -24.35 3.25
N ASP A 380 7.10 -24.23 2.43
CA ASP A 380 7.78 -22.97 2.07
C ASP A 380 7.84 -22.85 0.54
N PRO A 381 6.75 -22.50 -0.12
CA PRO A 381 6.74 -22.34 -1.57
C PRO A 381 7.68 -21.22 -2.00
N GLN A 382 8.39 -21.46 -3.10
CA GLN A 382 9.36 -20.53 -3.65
C GLN A 382 8.71 -19.60 -4.67
N TRP A 383 9.21 -18.37 -4.75
CA TRP A 383 8.62 -17.28 -5.53
C TRP A 383 9.58 -16.82 -6.63
N ALA A 384 9.04 -16.61 -7.82
CA ALA A 384 9.72 -15.92 -8.90
C ALA A 384 8.85 -14.82 -9.49
N GLU A 385 9.46 -13.71 -9.88
CA GLU A 385 8.76 -12.63 -10.57
C GLU A 385 9.65 -11.99 -11.65
N ALA A 386 9.01 -11.41 -12.65
CA ALA A 386 9.69 -10.67 -13.71
C ALA A 386 8.76 -9.64 -14.35
N ASP A 387 9.35 -8.48 -14.69
CA ASP A 387 8.68 -7.38 -15.35
C ASP A 387 9.24 -7.19 -16.76
N PHE A 388 8.36 -7.09 -17.77
CA PHE A 388 8.72 -6.92 -19.18
C PHE A 388 8.10 -5.65 -19.73
N ARG A 389 8.95 -4.67 -20.05
CA ARG A 389 8.54 -3.44 -20.74
C ARG A 389 8.34 -3.70 -22.23
N MET A 390 7.33 -3.06 -22.81
CA MET A 390 6.98 -3.23 -24.21
C MET A 390 6.40 -1.95 -24.82
N THR A 391 6.18 -1.95 -26.13
CA THR A 391 5.44 -0.86 -26.80
C THR A 391 3.91 -1.06 -26.60
N HIS A 392 3.14 0.00 -26.82
CA HIS A 392 1.67 -0.08 -26.76
C HIS A 392 1.10 -1.06 -27.78
N ASP A 393 1.65 -1.09 -28.99
CA ASP A 393 1.20 -2.01 -30.05
C ASP A 393 1.48 -3.46 -29.69
N HIS A 394 2.66 -3.74 -29.10
CA HIS A 394 2.99 -5.08 -28.62
C HIS A 394 2.06 -5.50 -27.48
N LYS A 395 1.77 -4.61 -26.54
CA LYS A 395 0.80 -4.85 -25.46
C LYS A 395 -0.57 -5.24 -26.04
N ALA A 396 -1.09 -4.49 -27.02
CA ALA A 396 -2.38 -4.77 -27.65
C ALA A 396 -2.40 -6.14 -28.34
N ALA A 397 -1.34 -6.49 -29.07
CA ALA A 397 -1.21 -7.79 -29.73
C ALA A 397 -1.18 -8.95 -28.71
N LEU A 398 -0.48 -8.79 -27.60
CA LEU A 398 -0.44 -9.80 -26.54
C LEU A 398 -1.77 -9.91 -25.79
N GLN A 399 -2.48 -8.81 -25.57
CA GLN A 399 -3.83 -8.83 -24.99
C GLN A 399 -4.80 -9.62 -25.86
N GLU A 400 -4.77 -9.42 -27.17
CA GLU A 400 -5.56 -10.19 -28.14
C GLU A 400 -5.27 -11.69 -28.01
N ARG A 401 -3.99 -12.10 -27.97
CA ARG A 401 -3.61 -13.51 -27.85
C ARG A 401 -4.09 -14.14 -26.55
N LEU A 402 -3.88 -13.47 -25.42
CA LEU A 402 -4.12 -14.03 -24.10
C LEU A 402 -5.60 -14.01 -23.68
N PHE A 403 -6.34 -12.95 -24.03
CA PHE A 403 -7.70 -12.75 -23.51
C PHE A 403 -8.80 -12.95 -24.55
N VAL A 404 -8.52 -12.68 -25.83
CA VAL A 404 -9.52 -12.90 -26.89
C VAL A 404 -9.39 -14.32 -27.45
N ARG A 405 -8.14 -14.73 -27.81
CA ARG A 405 -7.90 -16.09 -28.35
C ARG A 405 -7.74 -17.13 -27.27
N GLY A 406 -7.50 -16.72 -26.03
CA GLY A 406 -7.33 -17.62 -24.90
C GLY A 406 -6.07 -18.48 -24.94
N GLU A 407 -5.02 -18.03 -25.66
CA GLU A 407 -3.78 -18.78 -25.82
C GLU A 407 -3.01 -18.91 -24.48
N THR A 408 -2.49 -20.08 -24.21
CA THR A 408 -1.59 -20.37 -23.08
C THR A 408 -0.50 -21.32 -23.53
N PRO A 409 0.74 -21.20 -22.99
CA PRO A 409 1.79 -22.18 -23.29
C PRO A 409 1.51 -23.54 -22.65
N ASP A 410 2.16 -24.55 -23.19
CA ASP A 410 2.27 -25.85 -22.51
C ASP A 410 3.38 -25.80 -21.47
N PHE A 411 3.04 -26.04 -20.22
CA PHE A 411 4.00 -26.09 -19.10
C PHE A 411 4.56 -27.50 -18.86
N GLY A 412 4.10 -28.51 -19.61
CA GLY A 412 4.45 -29.91 -19.39
C GLY A 412 3.93 -30.45 -18.05
N LYS A 413 2.81 -29.88 -17.54
CA LYS A 413 2.24 -30.18 -16.23
C LYS A 413 0.71 -30.13 -16.27
N ALA A 414 0.07 -30.95 -15.44
CA ALA A 414 -1.38 -30.99 -15.36
C ALA A 414 -1.95 -29.66 -14.85
N VAL A 415 -2.74 -28.99 -15.66
CA VAL A 415 -3.43 -27.73 -15.34
C VAL A 415 -4.73 -28.07 -14.62
N ALA A 416 -4.90 -27.51 -13.41
CA ALA A 416 -6.13 -27.62 -12.63
C ALA A 416 -7.16 -26.54 -13.01
N ARG A 417 -6.69 -25.30 -13.21
CA ARG A 417 -7.56 -24.16 -13.52
C ARG A 417 -6.79 -23.06 -14.26
N ILE A 418 -7.49 -22.38 -15.17
CA ILE A 418 -7.03 -21.11 -15.77
C ILE A 418 -8.05 -20.02 -15.44
N CYS A 419 -7.58 -18.92 -14.84
CA CYS A 419 -8.40 -17.75 -14.51
C CYS A 419 -7.93 -16.55 -15.35
N ARG A 420 -8.89 -15.77 -15.90
CA ARG A 420 -8.61 -14.60 -16.74
C ARG A 420 -9.29 -13.31 -16.30
N ASP A 421 -9.76 -13.27 -15.06
CA ASP A 421 -10.49 -12.10 -14.53
C ASP A 421 -9.58 -10.87 -14.35
N ASP A 422 -8.32 -11.09 -13.96
CA ASP A 422 -7.30 -10.03 -13.83
C ASP A 422 -5.92 -10.62 -14.18
N GLY A 423 -5.60 -10.66 -15.46
CA GLY A 423 -4.44 -11.37 -15.99
C GLY A 423 -4.78 -12.79 -16.45
N CYS A 424 -3.77 -13.56 -16.83
CA CYS A 424 -3.91 -14.98 -17.15
C CYS A 424 -3.15 -15.78 -16.08
N LYS A 425 -3.89 -16.36 -15.12
CA LYS A 425 -3.35 -17.21 -14.05
C LYS A 425 -3.60 -18.67 -14.37
N VAL A 426 -2.54 -19.45 -14.44
CA VAL A 426 -2.57 -20.91 -14.60
C VAL A 426 -2.22 -21.55 -13.27
N CYS A 427 -3.15 -22.32 -12.71
CA CYS A 427 -2.94 -23.10 -11.50
C CYS A 427 -2.77 -24.58 -11.88
N PHE A 428 -1.78 -25.25 -11.29
CA PHE A 428 -1.47 -26.64 -11.55
C PHE A 428 -2.07 -27.56 -10.48
N ALA A 429 -2.15 -28.86 -10.80
CA ALA A 429 -2.78 -29.85 -9.92
C ALA A 429 -2.04 -30.07 -8.59
N ASP A 430 -0.77 -29.72 -8.51
CA ASP A 430 0.05 -29.76 -7.29
C ASP A 430 -0.04 -28.49 -6.41
N GLY A 431 -0.85 -27.51 -6.84
CA GLY A 431 -1.03 -26.25 -6.12
C GLY A 431 -0.06 -25.14 -6.50
N SER A 432 0.98 -25.44 -7.33
CA SER A 432 1.81 -24.39 -7.93
C SER A 432 1.02 -23.55 -8.95
N TRP A 433 1.51 -22.36 -9.27
CA TRP A 433 0.82 -21.48 -10.20
C TRP A 433 1.75 -20.46 -10.84
N VAL A 434 1.30 -19.88 -11.95
CA VAL A 434 1.93 -18.76 -12.61
C VAL A 434 0.88 -17.79 -13.15
N ILE A 435 1.14 -16.51 -13.06
CA ILE A 435 0.29 -15.45 -13.62
C ILE A 435 1.09 -14.53 -14.53
N CYS A 436 0.48 -14.10 -15.64
CA CYS A 436 0.93 -12.94 -16.39
C CYS A 436 -0.17 -11.88 -16.45
N ARG A 437 0.17 -10.62 -16.14
CA ARG A 437 -0.77 -9.54 -15.96
C ARG A 437 -0.22 -8.23 -16.55
N PHE A 438 -1.03 -7.53 -17.33
CA PHE A 438 -0.66 -6.20 -17.81
C PHE A 438 -0.84 -5.14 -16.74
N SER A 439 0.12 -4.22 -16.64
CA SER A 439 -0.08 -3.00 -15.87
C SER A 439 -1.22 -2.18 -16.46
N GLY A 440 -2.10 -1.65 -15.59
CA GLY A 440 -3.19 -0.77 -16.01
C GLY A 440 -2.74 0.61 -16.48
N THR A 441 -1.55 1.05 -16.02
CA THR A 441 -1.05 2.41 -16.23
C THR A 441 0.16 2.50 -17.15
N GLU A 442 0.91 1.41 -17.31
CA GLU A 442 2.17 1.37 -18.09
C GLU A 442 2.13 0.26 -19.14
N PRO A 443 2.90 0.37 -20.24
CA PRO A 443 3.09 -0.71 -21.19
C PRO A 443 4.07 -1.76 -20.62
N LEU A 444 3.63 -2.42 -19.57
CA LEU A 444 4.40 -3.37 -18.77
C LEU A 444 3.58 -4.64 -18.56
N LEU A 445 4.21 -5.80 -18.76
CA LEU A 445 3.69 -7.10 -18.38
C LEU A 445 4.44 -7.58 -17.14
N ARG A 446 3.70 -7.89 -16.10
CA ARG A 446 4.23 -8.51 -14.86
C ARG A 446 3.93 -9.98 -14.85
N MET A 447 4.91 -10.76 -14.48
CA MET A 447 4.77 -12.20 -14.24
C MET A 447 5.15 -12.51 -12.81
N ALA A 448 4.39 -13.42 -12.19
CA ALA A 448 4.73 -14.00 -10.91
C ALA A 448 4.42 -15.50 -10.94
N ALA A 449 5.21 -16.29 -10.23
CA ALA A 449 5.03 -17.72 -10.11
C ALA A 449 5.37 -18.20 -8.70
N GLU A 450 4.69 -19.24 -8.28
CA GLU A 450 4.94 -19.96 -7.03
C GLU A 450 4.98 -21.45 -7.28
N ALA A 451 6.01 -22.11 -6.76
CA ALA A 451 6.23 -23.55 -6.87
C ALA A 451 6.99 -24.09 -5.66
N ASP A 452 7.12 -25.40 -5.54
CA ASP A 452 7.87 -26.04 -4.44
C ASP A 452 9.38 -25.77 -4.51
N THR A 453 9.92 -25.44 -5.69
CA THR A 453 11.32 -25.08 -5.87
C THR A 453 11.48 -23.78 -6.65
N GLN A 454 12.58 -23.07 -6.37
CA GLN A 454 12.94 -21.84 -7.06
C GLN A 454 13.11 -22.06 -8.57
N ASP A 455 13.81 -23.14 -8.97
CA ASP A 455 14.04 -23.48 -10.37
C ASP A 455 12.73 -23.71 -11.15
N GLU A 456 11.73 -24.30 -10.49
CA GLU A 456 10.43 -24.52 -11.11
C GLU A 456 9.63 -23.23 -11.25
N ALA A 457 9.60 -22.38 -10.24
CA ALA A 457 8.95 -21.06 -10.32
C ALA A 457 9.56 -20.22 -11.45
N GLU A 458 10.89 -20.17 -11.53
CA GLU A 458 11.60 -19.49 -12.62
C GLU A 458 11.34 -20.13 -13.99
N ARG A 459 11.23 -21.45 -14.06
CA ARG A 459 10.88 -22.16 -15.29
C ARG A 459 9.52 -21.72 -15.82
N TYR A 460 8.53 -21.52 -14.97
CA TYR A 460 7.21 -21.04 -15.41
C TYR A 460 7.29 -19.64 -16.03
N ILE A 461 8.08 -18.74 -15.44
CA ILE A 461 8.33 -17.42 -16.01
C ILE A 461 9.02 -17.54 -17.38
N ARG A 462 10.05 -18.39 -17.50
CA ARG A 462 10.75 -18.63 -18.79
C ARG A 462 9.79 -19.16 -19.86
N VAL A 463 8.93 -20.13 -19.54
CA VAL A 463 7.94 -20.71 -20.48
C VAL A 463 6.99 -19.62 -21.00
N TRP A 464 6.49 -18.74 -20.12
CA TRP A 464 5.66 -17.60 -20.53
C TRP A 464 6.44 -16.62 -21.41
N ARG A 465 7.65 -16.24 -21.00
CA ARG A 465 8.52 -15.30 -21.74
C ARG A 465 8.75 -15.80 -23.17
N ASP A 466 9.15 -17.07 -23.31
CA ASP A 466 9.47 -17.66 -24.60
C ASP A 466 8.24 -17.80 -25.49
N PHE A 467 7.09 -18.17 -24.92
CA PHE A 467 5.81 -18.23 -25.62
C PHE A 467 5.36 -16.85 -26.13
N LEU A 468 5.53 -15.80 -25.35
CA LEU A 468 5.16 -14.43 -25.70
C LEU A 468 6.23 -13.70 -26.52
N LYS A 469 7.43 -14.30 -26.66
CA LYS A 469 8.59 -13.73 -27.35
C LYS A 469 9.05 -12.37 -26.74
N LEU A 470 9.20 -12.37 -25.41
CA LEU A 470 9.63 -11.22 -24.62
C LEU A 470 11.14 -11.22 -24.35
#